data_0552f19641fe6c6b1e698433cae80e37
#
_entry.id   0552f19641fe6c6b1e698433cae80e37
#
_cell.length_a   1.000
_cell.length_b   1.000
_cell.length_c   1.000
_cell.angle_alpha   90.00
_cell.angle_beta   90.00
_cell.angle_gamma   90.00
#
_symmetry.space_group_name_H-M   'P 1'
#
loop_
_entity.id
_entity.type
_entity.pdbx_description
1 polymer ?
#
loop_
_entity_poly.entity_id
_entity_poly.type
_entity_poly.pdbx_seq_one_letter_code
_entity_poly.pdbx_strand_id
1 'polypeptide(L)'
;MNRSACHWWHRYRFGLVTIILTVMMTSTAQAWTVQSRQPLFQFEQWQQAQIEPITTASRPWRLCALYPHIKDSYWLSVNYGMVDQAERLGVQLKAAEAGGYHHLERQWQQLQACLDWPADAILLGTVAYQELNSRLQQLDSEVPLFGVVNDLSRDGLTGRVGVSWYQMGFKVGRFLAERHPAGSVPAKVAWFPGPKRLEAKSEVGSGIRDGLADSAVTEVITAGYGDNDRDVQRALLQQLLDQHQDLDYIVGGAVLVEIAINELKHRQLDKPPQLISHYYSHGMYRALLRGKVLMANTDQMVLHGRLAIDQAVRYLEGQPLEHDIGPEIISLTRDRLSPQIKQDSLSPASFMPTYRVEP
;
A
#
# COMPACT_ATOMS: atom_id res chain seq x y z
N MET A 1 26.22 85.90 -51.27
CA MET A 1 27.49 85.52 -50.58
C MET A 1 27.20 84.48 -49.55
N ASN A 2 27.81 83.23 -49.75
CA ASN A 2 28.20 82.24 -48.75
C ASN A 2 27.15 81.63 -47.81
N ARG A 3 27.10 80.39 -47.54
CA ARG A 3 27.86 79.17 -47.83
C ARG A 3 27.04 77.99 -47.32
N SER A 4 27.11 76.93 -48.07
CA SER A 4 26.60 75.59 -47.74
C SER A 4 27.19 75.01 -46.46
N ALA A 5 26.44 74.26 -45.72
CA ALA A 5 26.94 73.21 -44.86
C ALA A 5 25.98 72.01 -44.82
N CYS A 6 26.42 70.94 -45.44
CA CYS A 6 25.79 69.63 -45.50
C CYS A 6 26.01 68.89 -44.19
N HIS A 7 24.96 68.45 -43.51
CA HIS A 7 25.05 67.52 -42.41
C HIS A 7 24.50 66.15 -42.78
N TRP A 8 25.40 65.17 -42.92
CA TRP A 8 25.09 63.74 -43.02
C TRP A 8 24.65 63.21 -41.66
N TRP A 9 23.45 62.63 -41.63
CA TRP A 9 22.96 61.89 -40.51
C TRP A 9 23.08 60.39 -40.83
N HIS A 10 24.07 59.70 -40.20
CA HIS A 10 24.17 58.24 -40.14
C HIS A 10 23.10 57.71 -39.15
N ARG A 11 22.11 57.00 -39.74
CA ARG A 11 21.13 56.21 -38.96
C ARG A 11 21.76 54.87 -38.63
N TYR A 12 22.27 54.69 -37.41
CA TYR A 12 22.56 53.36 -36.83
C TYR A 12 21.23 52.70 -36.46
N ARG A 13 20.85 51.65 -37.18
CA ARG A 13 19.82 50.71 -36.79
C ARG A 13 20.43 49.69 -35.85
N PHE A 14 20.27 49.84 -34.51
CA PHE A 14 20.51 48.79 -33.54
C PHE A 14 19.38 47.74 -33.68
N GLY A 15 19.71 46.59 -34.27
CA GLY A 15 18.86 45.39 -34.24
C GLY A 15 18.94 44.79 -32.86
N LEU A 16 17.86 44.88 -32.08
CA LEU A 16 17.67 44.12 -30.84
C LEU A 16 17.44 42.66 -31.24
N VAL A 17 18.49 41.82 -31.07
CA VAL A 17 18.35 40.36 -31.12
C VAL A 17 17.82 39.91 -29.78
N THR A 18 16.51 39.69 -29.66
CA THR A 18 15.88 39.09 -28.48
C THR A 18 16.17 37.59 -28.51
N ILE A 19 17.18 37.15 -27.75
CA ILE A 19 17.41 35.73 -27.50
C ILE A 19 16.31 35.23 -26.55
N ILE A 20 15.33 34.52 -27.10
CA ILE A 20 14.33 33.78 -26.30
C ILE A 20 15.04 32.54 -25.76
N LEU A 21 15.48 32.61 -24.49
CA LEU A 21 15.96 31.45 -23.75
C LEU A 21 14.74 30.57 -23.40
N THR A 22 14.45 29.56 -24.21
CA THR A 22 13.45 28.55 -23.90
C THR A 22 14.02 27.68 -22.77
N VAL A 23 13.69 27.99 -21.52
CA VAL A 23 13.94 27.11 -20.38
C VAL A 23 13.06 25.87 -20.56
N MET A 24 13.61 24.79 -21.12
CA MET A 24 12.98 23.48 -21.02
C MET A 24 12.94 23.11 -19.53
N MET A 25 11.81 23.30 -18.88
CA MET A 25 11.55 22.69 -17.57
C MET A 25 11.47 21.18 -17.80
N THR A 26 12.61 20.51 -17.64
CA THR A 26 12.61 19.05 -17.47
C THR A 26 11.92 18.78 -16.15
N SER A 27 10.65 18.36 -16.20
CA SER A 27 9.94 17.80 -15.05
C SER A 27 10.69 16.54 -14.64
N THR A 28 11.62 16.65 -13.70
CA THR A 28 12.24 15.49 -13.08
C THR A 28 11.12 14.77 -12.31
N ALA A 29 10.82 13.56 -12.72
CA ALA A 29 9.93 12.70 -11.93
C ALA A 29 10.50 12.61 -10.51
N GLN A 30 9.68 12.88 -9.52
CA GLN A 30 10.13 12.82 -8.12
C GLN A 30 10.47 11.38 -7.76
N ALA A 31 11.70 11.15 -7.28
CA ALA A 31 12.13 9.84 -6.81
C ALA A 31 11.24 9.34 -5.65
N TRP A 32 10.96 8.04 -5.64
CA TRP A 32 10.19 7.40 -4.57
C TRP A 32 11.12 6.92 -3.46
N THR A 33 10.79 7.28 -2.24
CA THR A 33 11.47 6.77 -1.05
C THR A 33 10.88 5.41 -0.70
N VAL A 34 11.74 4.38 -0.68
CA VAL A 34 11.35 2.99 -0.43
C VAL A 34 12.24 2.36 0.62
N GLN A 35 11.80 1.23 1.16
CA GLN A 35 12.60 0.30 1.92
C GLN A 35 13.05 -0.83 0.99
N SER A 36 14.37 -0.99 0.82
CA SER A 36 14.99 -2.13 0.15
C SER A 36 15.48 -3.13 1.20
N ARG A 37 15.28 -4.42 0.99
CA ARG A 37 15.63 -5.50 1.92
C ARG A 37 16.73 -6.36 1.37
N GLN A 38 17.80 -6.47 2.16
CA GLN A 38 18.93 -7.33 1.87
C GLN A 38 19.44 -7.97 3.17
N PRO A 39 19.51 -9.30 3.27
CA PRO A 39 19.12 -10.29 2.23
C PRO A 39 17.63 -10.25 1.90
N LEU A 40 17.32 -10.69 0.69
CA LEU A 40 15.94 -10.69 0.19
C LEU A 40 14.98 -11.44 1.13
N PHE A 41 13.77 -10.91 1.33
CA PHE A 41 12.70 -11.47 2.15
C PHE A 41 13.00 -11.53 3.66
N GLN A 42 14.03 -10.80 4.13
CA GLN A 42 14.28 -10.59 5.56
C GLN A 42 13.79 -9.21 5.99
N PHE A 43 12.60 -9.19 6.59
CA PHE A 43 11.91 -7.93 6.95
C PHE A 43 12.59 -7.14 8.09
N GLU A 44 13.47 -7.77 8.83
CA GLU A 44 14.20 -7.16 9.95
C GLU A 44 15.38 -6.31 9.46
N GLN A 45 15.88 -6.61 8.26
CA GLN A 45 17.02 -5.93 7.66
C GLN A 45 16.57 -5.16 6.42
N TRP A 46 16.44 -3.87 6.55
CA TRP A 46 16.09 -2.99 5.45
C TRP A 46 16.95 -1.72 5.48
N GLN A 47 17.11 -1.12 4.32
CA GLN A 47 17.72 0.19 4.16
C GLN A 47 16.80 1.10 3.35
N GLN A 48 16.87 2.39 3.62
CA GLN A 48 16.17 3.36 2.79
C GLN A 48 16.86 3.49 1.43
N ALA A 49 16.08 3.45 0.37
CA ALA A 49 16.54 3.64 -1.00
C ALA A 49 15.68 4.67 -1.74
N GLN A 50 16.21 5.22 -2.83
CA GLN A 50 15.49 6.10 -3.73
C GLN A 50 15.35 5.42 -5.08
N ILE A 51 14.13 5.33 -5.57
CA ILE A 51 13.82 4.75 -6.88
C ILE A 51 13.35 5.87 -7.81
N GLU A 52 14.14 6.15 -8.83
CA GLU A 52 13.73 7.01 -9.94
C GLU A 52 12.69 6.25 -10.78
N PRO A 53 11.42 6.70 -10.86
CA PRO A 53 10.42 6.00 -11.65
C PRO A 53 10.79 5.97 -13.14
N ILE A 54 10.49 4.85 -13.81
CA ILE A 54 10.60 4.78 -15.27
C ILE A 54 9.59 5.78 -15.87
N THR A 55 9.99 6.48 -16.91
CA THR A 55 9.15 7.48 -17.58
C THR A 55 8.43 6.96 -18.81
N THR A 56 8.99 5.95 -19.48
CA THR A 56 8.42 5.30 -20.67
C THR A 56 8.89 3.86 -20.75
N ALA A 57 8.05 2.96 -21.21
CA ALA A 57 8.44 1.60 -21.58
C ALA A 57 8.88 1.56 -23.06
N SER A 58 9.76 0.63 -23.42
CA SER A 58 10.23 0.46 -24.79
C SER A 58 9.17 -0.12 -25.74
N ARG A 59 8.18 -0.81 -25.18
CA ARG A 59 7.02 -1.39 -25.90
C ARG A 59 5.83 -1.57 -24.95
N PRO A 60 4.61 -1.79 -25.48
CA PRO A 60 3.42 -2.02 -24.66
C PRO A 60 3.43 -3.43 -24.03
N TRP A 61 4.30 -3.64 -23.02
CA TRP A 61 4.38 -4.89 -22.25
C TRP A 61 3.00 -5.29 -21.69
N ARG A 62 2.70 -6.58 -21.67
CA ARG A 62 1.45 -7.15 -21.16
C ARG A 62 1.63 -7.60 -19.72
N LEU A 63 1.07 -6.84 -18.79
CA LEU A 63 1.14 -7.13 -17.36
C LEU A 63 -0.19 -7.69 -16.87
N CYS A 64 -0.16 -8.76 -16.08
CA CYS A 64 -1.36 -9.35 -15.49
C CYS A 64 -1.33 -9.21 -13.97
N ALA A 65 -2.31 -8.50 -13.38
CA ALA A 65 -2.42 -8.28 -11.95
C ALA A 65 -3.54 -9.09 -11.32
N LEU A 66 -3.24 -9.80 -10.23
CA LEU A 66 -4.19 -10.64 -9.50
C LEU A 66 -4.35 -10.14 -8.08
N TYR A 67 -5.60 -9.84 -7.68
CA TYR A 67 -5.93 -9.36 -6.35
C TYR A 67 -6.76 -10.38 -5.56
N PRO A 68 -6.67 -10.40 -4.22
CA PRO A 68 -7.59 -11.17 -3.39
C PRO A 68 -9.03 -10.69 -3.57
N HIS A 69 -9.24 -9.39 -3.54
CA HIS A 69 -10.52 -8.72 -3.73
C HIS A 69 -10.32 -7.21 -3.98
N ILE A 70 -11.38 -6.53 -4.42
CA ILE A 70 -11.46 -5.05 -4.47
C ILE A 70 -12.67 -4.55 -3.64
N LYS A 71 -13.04 -5.28 -2.57
CA LYS A 71 -14.18 -4.95 -1.71
C LYS A 71 -13.95 -3.71 -0.85
N ASP A 72 -12.71 -3.48 -0.45
CA ASP A 72 -12.30 -2.34 0.37
C ASP A 72 -11.42 -1.35 -0.40
N SER A 73 -11.23 -0.18 0.16
CA SER A 73 -10.44 0.87 -0.48
C SER A 73 -8.94 0.63 -0.45
N TYR A 74 -8.45 -0.38 0.26
CA TYR A 74 -7.04 -0.75 0.28
C TYR A 74 -6.61 -1.25 -1.12
N TRP A 75 -7.17 -2.39 -1.55
CA TRP A 75 -6.87 -2.97 -2.86
C TRP A 75 -7.34 -2.08 -4.01
N LEU A 76 -8.40 -1.28 -3.82
CA LEU A 76 -8.80 -0.26 -4.79
C LEU A 76 -7.70 0.78 -4.99
N SER A 77 -6.99 1.18 -3.92
CA SER A 77 -5.88 2.13 -4.02
C SER A 77 -4.63 1.52 -4.65
N VAL A 78 -4.35 0.23 -4.38
CA VAL A 78 -3.30 -0.52 -5.10
C VAL A 78 -3.62 -0.61 -6.60
N ASN A 79 -4.87 -0.96 -6.94
CA ASN A 79 -5.34 -1.00 -8.33
C ASN A 79 -5.17 0.36 -9.03
N TYR A 80 -5.54 1.45 -8.37
CA TYR A 80 -5.33 2.80 -8.90
C TYR A 80 -3.84 3.07 -9.19
N GLY A 81 -2.95 2.74 -8.26
CA GLY A 81 -1.51 2.92 -8.47
C GLY A 81 -0.97 2.12 -9.64
N MET A 82 -1.43 0.87 -9.82
CA MET A 82 -1.06 0.05 -10.98
C MET A 82 -1.59 0.63 -12.29
N VAL A 83 -2.85 1.06 -12.33
CA VAL A 83 -3.48 1.68 -13.51
C VAL A 83 -2.75 2.96 -13.89
N ASP A 84 -2.56 3.88 -12.94
CA ASP A 84 -1.87 5.16 -13.16
C ASP A 84 -0.45 4.96 -13.73
N GLN A 85 0.32 4.00 -13.21
CA GLN A 85 1.66 3.75 -13.71
C GLN A 85 1.64 3.01 -15.06
N ALA A 86 0.70 2.09 -15.29
CA ALA A 86 0.56 1.42 -16.57
C ALA A 86 0.21 2.41 -17.70
N GLU A 87 -0.72 3.34 -17.45
CA GLU A 87 -1.07 4.42 -18.39
C GLU A 87 0.14 5.32 -18.68
N ARG A 88 0.88 5.74 -17.65
CA ARG A 88 2.08 6.57 -17.80
C ARG A 88 3.17 5.93 -18.65
N LEU A 89 3.34 4.61 -18.51
CA LEU A 89 4.36 3.86 -19.24
C LEU A 89 3.89 3.40 -20.62
N GLY A 90 2.59 3.48 -20.93
CA GLY A 90 2.02 2.97 -22.17
C GLY A 90 2.08 1.43 -22.25
N VAL A 91 1.91 0.74 -21.11
CA VAL A 91 1.87 -0.72 -21.04
C VAL A 91 0.44 -1.23 -20.87
N GLN A 92 0.18 -2.46 -21.33
CA GLN A 92 -1.10 -3.10 -21.13
C GLN A 92 -1.20 -3.66 -19.71
N LEU A 93 -2.35 -3.47 -19.08
CA LEU A 93 -2.67 -4.10 -17.80
C LEU A 93 -3.97 -4.88 -17.91
N LYS A 94 -3.95 -6.16 -17.55
CA LYS A 94 -5.14 -6.97 -17.32
C LYS A 94 -5.19 -7.33 -15.85
N ALA A 95 -6.29 -7.05 -15.18
CA ALA A 95 -6.45 -7.34 -13.77
C ALA A 95 -7.62 -8.29 -13.50
N ALA A 96 -7.52 -9.09 -12.44
CA ALA A 96 -8.61 -9.93 -11.94
C ALA A 96 -8.57 -9.99 -10.41
N GLU A 97 -9.72 -10.28 -9.80
CA GLU A 97 -9.84 -10.44 -8.36
C GLU A 97 -10.54 -11.74 -7.97
N ALA A 98 -10.06 -12.39 -6.91
CA ALA A 98 -10.58 -13.68 -6.49
C ALA A 98 -11.93 -13.59 -5.75
N GLY A 99 -12.28 -12.42 -5.19
CA GLY A 99 -13.53 -12.21 -4.44
C GLY A 99 -13.40 -12.41 -2.94
N GLY A 100 -12.21 -12.76 -2.42
CA GLY A 100 -11.93 -12.95 -0.99
C GLY A 100 -10.78 -13.91 -0.74
N TYR A 101 -10.30 -13.93 0.49
CA TYR A 101 -9.13 -14.71 0.89
C TYR A 101 -9.36 -16.22 0.95
N HIS A 102 -10.58 -16.71 0.84
CA HIS A 102 -10.92 -18.12 0.82
C HIS A 102 -11.08 -18.73 -0.59
N HIS A 103 -10.84 -17.93 -1.63
CA HIS A 103 -11.02 -18.35 -3.03
C HIS A 103 -9.71 -18.73 -3.74
N LEU A 104 -8.92 -19.64 -3.16
CA LEU A 104 -7.65 -20.09 -3.72
C LEU A 104 -7.79 -20.66 -5.13
N GLU A 105 -8.78 -21.53 -5.36
CA GLU A 105 -8.98 -22.17 -6.67
C GLU A 105 -9.30 -21.14 -7.76
N ARG A 106 -10.09 -20.11 -7.42
CA ARG A 106 -10.40 -19.03 -8.35
C ARG A 106 -9.15 -18.24 -8.70
N GLN A 107 -8.32 -17.90 -7.71
CA GLN A 107 -7.07 -17.19 -7.98
C GLN A 107 -6.10 -18.03 -8.81
N TRP A 108 -6.04 -19.34 -8.57
CA TRP A 108 -5.24 -20.25 -9.38
C TRP A 108 -5.70 -20.28 -10.85
N GLN A 109 -7.01 -20.39 -11.09
CA GLN A 109 -7.58 -20.30 -12.44
C GLN A 109 -7.28 -18.97 -13.12
N GLN A 110 -7.33 -17.87 -12.38
CA GLN A 110 -6.97 -16.54 -12.89
C GLN A 110 -5.49 -16.45 -13.26
N LEU A 111 -4.60 -17.07 -12.48
CA LEU A 111 -3.18 -17.16 -12.81
C LEU A 111 -2.96 -17.91 -14.11
N GLN A 112 -3.62 -19.07 -14.32
CA GLN A 112 -3.57 -19.79 -15.59
C GLN A 112 -4.08 -18.92 -16.75
N ALA A 113 -5.17 -18.18 -16.54
CA ALA A 113 -5.70 -17.27 -17.55
C ALA A 113 -4.77 -16.10 -17.90
N CYS A 114 -3.85 -15.70 -16.98
CA CYS A 114 -2.78 -14.76 -17.29
C CYS A 114 -1.74 -15.37 -18.22
N LEU A 115 -1.37 -16.63 -17.99
CA LEU A 115 -0.44 -17.38 -18.85
C LEU A 115 -1.03 -17.61 -20.24
N ASP A 116 -2.32 -17.99 -20.32
CA ASP A 116 -3.04 -18.17 -21.59
C ASP A 116 -3.18 -16.86 -22.39
N TRP A 117 -3.21 -15.73 -21.70
CA TRP A 117 -3.21 -14.39 -22.32
C TRP A 117 -1.84 -13.93 -22.79
N PRO A 118 -0.87 -14.75 -22.87
CA PRO A 118 0.57 -14.63 -22.84
C PRO A 118 1.06 -13.31 -22.20
N ALA A 119 0.82 -13.17 -20.89
CA ALA A 119 1.37 -12.06 -20.11
C ALA A 119 2.90 -12.07 -20.15
N ASP A 120 3.52 -10.89 -20.27
CA ASP A 120 4.98 -10.74 -20.18
C ASP A 120 5.46 -10.78 -18.72
N ALA A 121 4.60 -10.37 -17.74
CA ALA A 121 4.83 -10.54 -16.30
C ALA A 121 3.52 -10.64 -15.52
N ILE A 122 3.56 -11.31 -14.36
CA ILE A 122 2.42 -11.47 -13.44
C ILE A 122 2.71 -10.78 -12.11
N LEU A 123 1.74 -9.98 -11.62
CA LEU A 123 1.75 -9.26 -10.36
C LEU A 123 0.72 -9.90 -9.43
N LEU A 124 1.18 -10.60 -8.38
CA LEU A 124 0.33 -11.48 -7.58
C LEU A 124 0.17 -10.99 -6.13
N GLY A 125 -1.00 -10.43 -5.82
CA GLY A 125 -1.49 -10.28 -4.45
C GLY A 125 -2.17 -11.58 -4.01
N THR A 126 -1.48 -12.42 -3.24
CA THR A 126 -1.96 -13.76 -2.91
C THR A 126 -3.18 -13.78 -1.98
N VAL A 127 -4.05 -14.76 -2.15
CA VAL A 127 -5.13 -15.10 -1.19
C VAL A 127 -4.66 -16.07 -0.09
N ALA A 128 -3.54 -16.77 -0.28
CA ALA A 128 -3.04 -17.79 0.63
C ALA A 128 -1.52 -17.90 0.55
N TYR A 129 -0.86 -17.95 1.70
CA TYR A 129 0.61 -18.03 1.74
C TYR A 129 1.12 -19.44 1.41
N GLN A 130 0.77 -20.43 2.22
CA GLN A 130 1.35 -21.77 2.11
C GLN A 130 0.84 -22.57 0.90
N GLU A 131 -0.48 -22.61 0.71
CA GLU A 131 -1.10 -23.43 -0.33
C GLU A 131 -0.73 -22.94 -1.73
N LEU A 132 -0.63 -21.62 -1.91
CA LEU A 132 -0.25 -21.07 -3.21
C LEU A 132 1.22 -21.27 -3.52
N ASN A 133 2.10 -21.13 -2.52
CA ASN A 133 3.53 -21.37 -2.70
C ASN A 133 3.82 -22.80 -3.23
N SER A 134 3.17 -23.81 -2.65
CA SER A 134 3.34 -25.20 -3.09
C SER A 134 2.94 -25.43 -4.55
N ARG A 135 1.95 -24.67 -5.03
CA ARG A 135 1.52 -24.71 -6.44
C ARG A 135 2.46 -23.93 -7.35
N LEU A 136 2.94 -22.78 -6.91
CA LEU A 136 3.89 -21.93 -7.68
C LEU A 136 5.21 -22.65 -7.92
N GLN A 137 5.71 -23.45 -6.96
CA GLN A 137 6.91 -24.26 -7.13
C GLN A 137 6.76 -25.35 -8.21
N GLN A 138 5.53 -25.76 -8.51
CA GLN A 138 5.21 -26.76 -9.53
C GLN A 138 4.79 -26.13 -10.87
N LEU A 139 4.74 -24.78 -10.91
CA LEU A 139 4.36 -24.05 -12.11
C LEU A 139 5.52 -24.10 -13.12
N ASP A 140 5.32 -24.79 -14.22
CA ASP A 140 6.25 -24.81 -15.36
C ASP A 140 6.03 -23.57 -16.24
N SER A 141 6.62 -22.44 -15.84
CA SER A 141 6.49 -21.17 -16.56
C SER A 141 7.72 -20.31 -16.37
N GLU A 142 8.21 -19.74 -17.46
CA GLU A 142 9.30 -18.75 -17.46
C GLU A 142 8.79 -17.31 -17.30
N VAL A 143 7.46 -17.10 -17.20
CA VAL A 143 6.89 -15.76 -17.03
C VAL A 143 7.27 -15.22 -15.66
N PRO A 144 7.95 -14.05 -15.57
CA PRO A 144 8.36 -13.46 -14.30
C PRO A 144 7.15 -13.17 -13.40
N LEU A 145 7.26 -13.61 -12.15
CA LEU A 145 6.22 -13.47 -11.13
C LEU A 145 6.69 -12.55 -10.00
N PHE A 146 5.93 -11.50 -9.74
CA PHE A 146 6.18 -10.56 -8.66
C PHE A 146 5.12 -10.70 -7.57
N GLY A 147 5.56 -10.91 -6.32
CA GLY A 147 4.67 -10.82 -5.17
C GLY A 147 4.30 -9.36 -4.89
N VAL A 148 3.02 -9.08 -4.60
CA VAL A 148 2.53 -7.73 -4.34
C VAL A 148 1.73 -7.70 -3.04
N VAL A 149 2.09 -6.80 -2.14
CA VAL A 149 1.45 -6.56 -0.83
C VAL A 149 1.58 -7.75 0.12
N ASN A 150 0.84 -8.82 -0.14
CA ASN A 150 0.78 -10.00 0.72
C ASN A 150 2.05 -10.85 0.63
N ASP A 151 2.40 -11.48 1.73
CA ASP A 151 3.59 -12.31 1.79
C ASP A 151 3.46 -13.56 0.90
N LEU A 152 4.53 -13.83 0.18
CA LEU A 152 4.77 -15.06 -0.57
C LEU A 152 6.15 -15.57 -0.25
N SER A 153 6.38 -16.88 -0.39
CA SER A 153 7.73 -17.45 -0.31
C SER A 153 8.59 -16.89 -1.44
N ARG A 154 9.89 -16.83 -1.19
CA ARG A 154 10.89 -16.42 -2.18
C ARG A 154 10.90 -17.34 -3.41
N ASP A 155 10.64 -18.63 -3.20
CA ASP A 155 10.77 -19.63 -4.24
C ASP A 155 9.75 -19.39 -5.35
N GLY A 156 10.23 -19.27 -6.58
CA GLY A 156 9.39 -18.99 -7.76
C GLY A 156 9.04 -17.53 -7.98
N LEU A 157 9.54 -16.59 -7.15
CA LEU A 157 9.37 -15.15 -7.38
C LEU A 157 10.60 -14.54 -8.05
N THR A 158 10.35 -13.70 -9.06
CA THR A 158 11.34 -12.82 -9.69
C THR A 158 11.68 -11.65 -8.77
N GLY A 159 10.67 -11.12 -8.09
CA GLY A 159 10.80 -10.03 -7.15
C GLY A 159 9.54 -9.83 -6.30
N ARG A 160 9.63 -8.89 -5.36
CA ARG A 160 8.53 -8.55 -4.48
C ARG A 160 8.42 -7.04 -4.28
N VAL A 161 7.19 -6.55 -4.33
CA VAL A 161 6.85 -5.22 -3.84
C VAL A 161 5.88 -5.40 -2.67
N GLY A 162 6.39 -5.25 -1.45
CA GLY A 162 5.63 -5.57 -0.25
C GLY A 162 6.14 -4.85 0.99
N VAL A 163 5.41 -4.97 2.09
CA VAL A 163 5.80 -4.44 3.39
C VAL A 163 5.76 -5.55 4.44
N SER A 164 6.39 -5.32 5.58
CA SER A 164 6.33 -6.24 6.71
C SER A 164 5.03 -6.05 7.48
N TRP A 165 4.14 -7.03 7.44
CA TRP A 165 2.94 -7.04 8.28
C TRP A 165 3.27 -7.12 9.77
N TYR A 166 4.38 -7.76 10.13
CA TYR A 166 4.93 -7.69 11.49
C TYR A 166 5.22 -6.24 11.90
N GLN A 167 5.89 -5.46 11.04
CA GLN A 167 6.17 -4.04 11.32
C GLN A 167 4.90 -3.20 11.40
N MET A 168 3.87 -3.52 10.62
CA MET A 168 2.54 -2.89 10.77
C MET A 168 1.99 -3.10 12.18
N GLY A 169 2.11 -4.32 12.71
CA GLY A 169 1.74 -4.64 14.08
C GLY A 169 2.66 -4.02 15.13
N PHE A 170 3.97 -4.10 14.94
CA PHE A 170 4.96 -3.57 15.87
C PHE A 170 4.77 -2.06 16.12
N LYS A 171 4.50 -1.29 15.06
CA LYS A 171 4.18 0.14 15.18
C LYS A 171 2.90 0.38 16.00
N VAL A 172 1.89 -0.49 15.90
CA VAL A 172 0.68 -0.41 16.75
C VAL A 172 1.04 -0.69 18.20
N GLY A 173 1.81 -1.76 18.46
CA GLY A 173 2.27 -2.10 19.80
C GLY A 173 3.09 -0.98 20.44
N ARG A 174 4.05 -0.40 19.71
CA ARG A 174 4.84 0.75 20.18
C ARG A 174 4.00 1.97 20.48
N PHE A 175 3.03 2.28 19.63
CA PHE A 175 2.10 3.39 19.87
C PHE A 175 1.30 3.22 21.17
N LEU A 176 0.89 2.01 21.48
CA LEU A 176 0.21 1.68 22.74
C LEU A 176 1.17 1.70 23.94
N ALA A 177 2.38 1.16 23.78
CA ALA A 177 3.40 1.17 24.84
C ALA A 177 3.83 2.59 25.25
N GLU A 178 3.94 3.51 24.30
CA GLU A 178 4.21 4.93 24.58
C GLU A 178 3.08 5.62 25.37
N ARG A 179 1.84 5.16 25.22
CA ARG A 179 0.67 5.67 25.97
C ARG A 179 0.53 5.02 27.34
N HIS A 180 1.01 3.79 27.48
CA HIS A 180 0.97 2.98 28.67
C HIS A 180 2.36 2.45 29.00
N PRO A 181 3.32 3.34 29.39
CA PRO A 181 4.65 2.88 29.79
C PRO A 181 4.60 2.02 31.05
N ALA A 182 5.62 1.21 31.26
CA ALA A 182 5.71 0.33 32.44
C ALA A 182 5.47 1.13 33.73
N GLY A 183 4.63 0.59 34.63
CA GLY A 183 4.23 1.23 35.87
C GLY A 183 3.09 2.26 35.75
N SER A 184 2.57 2.53 34.56
CA SER A 184 1.33 3.33 34.39
C SER A 184 0.06 2.51 34.64
N VAL A 185 -1.10 3.12 34.45
CA VAL A 185 -2.38 2.42 34.56
C VAL A 185 -2.48 1.29 33.52
N PRO A 186 -2.79 0.05 33.94
CA PRO A 186 -2.97 -1.07 33.03
C PRO A 186 -4.03 -0.82 31.96
N ALA A 187 -3.81 -1.36 30.75
CA ALA A 187 -4.76 -1.27 29.67
C ALA A 187 -5.06 -2.66 29.05
N LYS A 188 -6.32 -2.83 28.59
CA LYS A 188 -6.79 -4.04 27.91
C LYS A 188 -7.05 -3.76 26.43
N VAL A 189 -6.53 -4.59 25.56
CA VAL A 189 -6.58 -4.47 24.12
C VAL A 189 -7.34 -5.65 23.51
N ALA A 190 -8.34 -5.40 22.71
CA ALA A 190 -8.93 -6.41 21.83
C ALA A 190 -8.22 -6.35 20.46
N TRP A 191 -7.77 -7.51 19.98
CA TRP A 191 -7.10 -7.68 18.69
C TRP A 191 -7.94 -8.52 17.73
N PHE A 192 -8.18 -7.99 16.54
CA PHE A 192 -8.89 -8.64 15.44
C PHE A 192 -7.92 -8.97 14.31
N PRO A 193 -7.47 -10.23 14.20
CA PRO A 193 -6.37 -10.61 13.29
C PRO A 193 -6.71 -10.59 11.80
N GLY A 194 -8.01 -10.62 11.42
CA GLY A 194 -8.40 -10.75 10.03
C GLY A 194 -8.42 -12.19 9.53
N PRO A 195 -8.18 -12.44 8.21
CA PRO A 195 -8.23 -13.78 7.63
C PRO A 195 -7.11 -14.71 8.14
N LYS A 196 -7.44 -15.91 8.54
CA LYS A 196 -6.46 -16.89 9.08
C LYS A 196 -5.41 -17.36 8.05
N ARG A 197 -5.79 -17.40 6.77
CA ARG A 197 -4.94 -17.92 5.69
C ARG A 197 -3.79 -16.99 5.25
N LEU A 198 -3.71 -15.78 5.80
CA LEU A 198 -2.60 -14.86 5.58
C LEU A 198 -1.44 -15.04 6.57
N GLU A 199 -1.53 -16.03 7.46
CA GLU A 199 -0.48 -16.31 8.45
C GLU A 199 0.82 -16.76 7.76
N ALA A 200 1.71 -15.79 7.57
CA ALA A 200 3.14 -16.01 7.42
C ALA A 200 3.80 -15.89 8.80
N LYS A 201 5.08 -16.25 8.94
CA LYS A 201 5.87 -16.05 10.18
C LYS A 201 5.87 -14.58 10.67
N SER A 202 5.46 -13.65 9.84
CA SER A 202 5.44 -12.19 10.07
C SER A 202 4.05 -11.66 10.39
N GLU A 203 3.36 -12.24 11.36
CA GLU A 203 2.01 -11.80 11.71
C GLU A 203 1.95 -10.43 12.38
N VAL A 204 0.94 -9.65 12.01
CA VAL A 204 0.57 -8.39 12.69
C VAL A 204 0.46 -8.57 14.21
N GLY A 205 -0.19 -9.67 14.65
CA GLY A 205 -0.37 -9.98 16.06
C GLY A 205 0.95 -10.21 16.82
N SER A 206 1.93 -10.85 16.22
CA SER A 206 3.26 -11.01 16.82
C SER A 206 3.95 -9.65 16.96
N GLY A 207 3.91 -8.84 15.92
CA GLY A 207 4.44 -7.48 15.97
C GLY A 207 3.78 -6.63 17.07
N ILE A 208 2.45 -6.70 17.24
CA ILE A 208 1.76 -6.00 18.34
C ILE A 208 2.31 -6.42 19.69
N ARG A 209 2.41 -7.74 19.95
CA ARG A 209 2.92 -8.25 21.23
C ARG A 209 4.35 -7.80 21.51
N ASP A 210 5.23 -7.90 20.51
CA ASP A 210 6.64 -7.50 20.66
C ASP A 210 6.77 -5.97 20.83
N GLY A 211 5.94 -5.20 20.14
CA GLY A 211 5.89 -3.74 20.31
C GLY A 211 5.36 -3.29 21.68
N LEU A 212 4.60 -4.14 22.37
CA LEU A 212 4.11 -3.89 23.73
C LEU A 212 5.12 -4.26 24.82
N ALA A 213 6.30 -4.78 24.48
CA ALA A 213 7.33 -5.07 25.48
C ALA A 213 7.58 -3.83 26.36
N ASP A 214 7.76 -4.09 27.67
CA ASP A 214 7.99 -3.05 28.69
C ASP A 214 6.85 -2.00 28.81
N SER A 215 5.61 -2.40 28.53
CA SER A 215 4.42 -1.57 28.70
C SER A 215 3.53 -2.04 29.85
N ALA A 216 2.58 -1.21 30.24
CA ALA A 216 1.52 -1.54 31.19
C ALA A 216 0.28 -2.15 30.51
N VAL A 217 0.33 -2.53 29.22
CA VAL A 217 -0.73 -3.30 28.59
C VAL A 217 -0.71 -4.72 29.14
N THR A 218 -1.74 -5.07 29.90
CA THR A 218 -1.76 -6.34 30.67
C THR A 218 -2.40 -7.49 29.90
N GLU A 219 -3.22 -7.19 28.92
CA GLU A 219 -3.98 -8.21 28.20
C GLU A 219 -4.21 -7.82 26.73
N VAL A 220 -3.92 -8.77 25.84
CA VAL A 220 -4.29 -8.70 24.42
C VAL A 220 -5.23 -9.86 24.12
N ILE A 221 -6.53 -9.56 24.04
CA ILE A 221 -7.59 -10.53 23.75
C ILE A 221 -7.71 -10.70 22.24
N THR A 222 -7.52 -11.91 21.74
CA THR A 222 -7.74 -12.21 20.31
C THR A 222 -9.21 -12.52 20.07
N ALA A 223 -9.88 -11.71 19.27
CA ALA A 223 -11.32 -11.79 19.01
C ALA A 223 -11.75 -12.91 18.05
N GLY A 224 -10.78 -13.56 17.39
CA GLY A 224 -11.03 -14.58 16.38
C GLY A 224 -10.70 -14.11 14.96
N TYR A 225 -10.59 -15.08 14.07
CA TYR A 225 -10.23 -14.85 12.66
C TYR A 225 -11.48 -14.69 11.80
N GLY A 226 -11.41 -13.82 10.81
CA GLY A 226 -12.50 -13.61 9.84
C GLY A 226 -12.04 -12.82 8.63
N ASP A 227 -12.63 -13.08 7.46
CA ASP A 227 -12.35 -12.31 6.25
C ASP A 227 -12.68 -10.81 6.44
N ASN A 228 -12.11 -9.96 5.59
CA ASN A 228 -12.40 -8.52 5.52
C ASN A 228 -13.81 -8.26 4.92
N ASP A 229 -14.77 -9.00 5.41
CA ASP A 229 -16.19 -8.88 5.12
C ASP A 229 -16.91 -8.16 6.26
N ARG A 230 -17.80 -7.22 5.93
CA ARG A 230 -18.44 -6.36 6.93
C ARG A 230 -19.32 -7.14 7.92
N ASP A 231 -20.02 -8.16 7.45
CA ASP A 231 -20.95 -8.91 8.31
C ASP A 231 -20.18 -9.88 9.22
N VAL A 232 -19.13 -10.52 8.69
CA VAL A 232 -18.21 -11.36 9.48
C VAL A 232 -17.54 -10.54 10.58
N GLN A 233 -16.96 -9.38 10.24
CA GLN A 233 -16.30 -8.53 11.22
C GLN A 233 -17.28 -7.93 12.25
N ARG A 234 -18.50 -7.62 11.83
CA ARG A 234 -19.55 -7.16 12.76
C ARG A 234 -19.93 -8.22 13.78
N ALA A 235 -20.14 -9.46 13.33
CA ALA A 235 -20.49 -10.57 14.21
C ALA A 235 -19.39 -10.82 15.27
N LEU A 236 -18.11 -10.84 14.85
CA LEU A 236 -16.98 -10.98 15.77
C LEU A 236 -16.90 -9.82 16.78
N LEU A 237 -17.14 -8.58 16.31
CA LEU A 237 -17.12 -7.40 17.18
C LEU A 237 -18.25 -7.44 18.22
N GLN A 238 -19.45 -7.76 17.80
CA GLN A 238 -20.62 -7.85 18.72
C GLN A 238 -20.38 -8.93 19.77
N GLN A 239 -19.95 -10.12 19.37
CA GLN A 239 -19.61 -11.20 20.28
C GLN A 239 -18.55 -10.78 21.32
N LEU A 240 -17.48 -10.10 20.88
CA LEU A 240 -16.43 -9.63 21.78
C LEU A 240 -16.97 -8.59 22.77
N LEU A 241 -17.72 -7.58 22.30
CA LEU A 241 -18.24 -6.51 23.14
C LEU A 241 -19.29 -6.99 24.15
N ASP A 242 -19.99 -8.11 23.88
CA ASP A 242 -20.93 -8.75 24.81
C ASP A 242 -20.19 -9.50 25.93
N GLN A 243 -18.99 -9.99 25.66
CA GLN A 243 -18.14 -10.74 26.60
C GLN A 243 -17.21 -9.85 27.43
N HIS A 244 -16.75 -8.72 26.86
CA HIS A 244 -15.74 -7.84 27.44
C HIS A 244 -16.22 -6.39 27.43
N GLN A 245 -16.60 -5.88 28.60
CA GLN A 245 -17.13 -4.51 28.76
C GLN A 245 -16.08 -3.51 29.25
N ASP A 246 -14.90 -3.99 29.63
CA ASP A 246 -13.80 -3.22 30.24
C ASP A 246 -12.58 -3.02 29.31
N LEU A 247 -12.81 -3.04 28.01
CA LEU A 247 -11.78 -2.81 27.01
C LEU A 247 -11.38 -1.32 26.93
N ASP A 248 -10.07 -1.05 26.88
CA ASP A 248 -9.56 0.29 26.63
C ASP A 248 -9.32 0.54 25.14
N TYR A 249 -8.95 -0.50 24.37
CA TYR A 249 -8.66 -0.40 22.94
C TYR A 249 -9.23 -1.55 22.13
N ILE A 250 -9.65 -1.22 20.92
CA ILE A 250 -9.92 -2.18 19.83
C ILE A 250 -8.93 -1.91 18.71
N VAL A 251 -8.17 -2.94 18.34
CA VAL A 251 -7.21 -2.93 17.26
C VAL A 251 -7.63 -3.92 16.19
N GLY A 252 -7.64 -3.49 14.93
CA GLY A 252 -8.01 -4.36 13.81
C GLY A 252 -7.74 -3.75 12.46
N GLY A 253 -8.23 -4.39 11.41
CA GLY A 253 -8.22 -3.88 10.06
C GLY A 253 -9.18 -2.71 9.86
N ALA A 254 -9.01 -1.93 8.78
CA ALA A 254 -9.84 -0.76 8.51
C ALA A 254 -11.34 -1.09 8.43
N VAL A 255 -11.72 -2.23 7.84
CA VAL A 255 -13.11 -2.68 7.74
C VAL A 255 -13.74 -2.87 9.12
N LEU A 256 -13.04 -3.55 10.02
CA LEU A 256 -13.48 -3.72 11.40
C LEU A 256 -13.64 -2.37 12.11
N VAL A 257 -12.61 -1.51 12.02
CA VAL A 257 -12.60 -0.22 12.73
C VAL A 257 -13.71 0.71 12.22
N GLU A 258 -14.02 0.69 10.93
CA GLU A 258 -15.19 1.40 10.38
C GLU A 258 -16.51 0.91 10.97
N ILE A 259 -16.65 -0.40 11.19
CA ILE A 259 -17.83 -1.00 11.83
C ILE A 259 -17.88 -0.59 13.31
N ALA A 260 -16.74 -0.67 14.00
CA ALA A 260 -16.62 -0.37 15.42
C ALA A 260 -17.03 1.09 15.74
N ILE A 261 -16.70 2.06 14.89
CA ILE A 261 -17.14 3.45 15.06
C ILE A 261 -18.67 3.55 15.20
N ASN A 262 -19.41 2.81 14.37
CA ASN A 262 -20.87 2.84 14.38
C ASN A 262 -21.45 1.99 15.53
N GLU A 263 -20.92 0.80 15.77
CA GLU A 263 -21.36 -0.11 16.82
C GLU A 263 -21.21 0.52 18.20
N LEU A 264 -20.05 1.13 18.52
CA LEU A 264 -19.82 1.81 19.79
C LEU A 264 -20.73 3.02 19.99
N LYS A 265 -21.04 3.74 18.90
CA LYS A 265 -22.01 4.85 18.96
C LYS A 265 -23.42 4.33 19.31
N HIS A 266 -23.84 3.20 18.76
CA HIS A 266 -25.16 2.62 19.04
C HIS A 266 -25.26 2.05 20.45
N ARG A 267 -24.20 1.48 20.99
CA ARG A 267 -24.18 0.91 22.36
C ARG A 267 -24.18 1.95 23.47
N GLN A 268 -23.84 3.21 23.16
CA GLN A 268 -23.86 4.32 24.15
C GLN A 268 -23.09 4.00 25.44
N LEU A 269 -21.92 3.36 25.32
CA LEU A 269 -21.08 2.98 26.46
C LEU A 269 -20.57 4.24 27.20
N ASP A 270 -20.55 4.21 28.53
CA ASP A 270 -20.00 5.30 29.35
C ASP A 270 -18.54 5.58 29.04
N LYS A 271 -17.74 4.53 28.84
CA LYS A 271 -16.33 4.57 28.45
C LYS A 271 -16.09 3.68 27.24
N PRO A 272 -16.35 4.16 26.01
CA PRO A 272 -16.10 3.34 24.83
C PRO A 272 -14.60 3.10 24.61
N PRO A 273 -14.20 1.90 24.17
CA PRO A 273 -12.82 1.62 23.81
C PRO A 273 -12.35 2.52 22.65
N GLN A 274 -11.07 2.90 22.69
CA GLN A 274 -10.43 3.69 21.65
C GLN A 274 -10.05 2.80 20.48
N LEU A 275 -10.10 3.35 19.25
CA LEU A 275 -9.95 2.60 18.02
C LEU A 275 -8.59 2.85 17.36
N ILE A 276 -7.94 1.78 16.92
CA ILE A 276 -6.67 1.79 16.18
C ILE A 276 -6.78 0.84 14.99
N SER A 277 -6.33 1.29 13.82
CA SER A 277 -6.25 0.45 12.63
C SER A 277 -4.81 0.11 12.27
N HIS A 278 -4.53 -1.18 12.01
CA HIS A 278 -3.20 -1.57 11.58
C HIS A 278 -2.94 -1.31 10.09
N TYR A 279 -3.99 -1.00 9.29
CA TYR A 279 -3.82 -0.50 7.93
C TYR A 279 -4.79 0.63 7.58
N TYR A 280 -4.50 1.38 6.51
CA TYR A 280 -5.17 2.61 6.14
C TYR A 280 -6.27 2.39 5.09
N SER A 281 -7.26 3.28 5.08
CA SER A 281 -8.36 3.33 4.10
C SER A 281 -8.92 4.74 3.99
N HIS A 282 -9.78 5.00 3.01
CA HIS A 282 -10.56 6.24 2.94
C HIS A 282 -11.42 6.46 4.20
N GLY A 283 -11.95 5.37 4.77
CA GLY A 283 -12.67 5.41 6.04
C GLY A 283 -11.78 5.86 7.19
N MET A 284 -10.58 5.31 7.28
CA MET A 284 -9.60 5.67 8.32
C MET A 284 -9.12 7.11 8.17
N TYR A 285 -8.89 7.60 6.95
CA TYR A 285 -8.59 9.01 6.72
C TYR A 285 -9.67 9.94 7.32
N ARG A 286 -10.94 9.67 6.99
CA ARG A 286 -12.06 10.45 7.52
C ARG A 286 -12.22 10.30 9.04
N ALA A 287 -11.95 9.12 9.56
CA ALA A 287 -12.05 8.81 10.99
C ALA A 287 -10.95 9.51 11.80
N LEU A 288 -9.71 9.55 11.31
CA LEU A 288 -8.61 10.32 11.90
C LEU A 288 -8.92 11.82 11.93
N LEU A 289 -9.38 12.39 10.82
CA LEU A 289 -9.79 13.81 10.75
C LEU A 289 -10.85 14.18 11.81
N ARG A 290 -11.79 13.26 12.06
CA ARG A 290 -12.89 13.43 13.02
C ARG A 290 -12.53 13.03 14.45
N GLY A 291 -11.30 12.58 14.70
CA GLY A 291 -10.86 12.10 16.02
C GLY A 291 -11.61 10.84 16.50
N LYS A 292 -12.13 10.01 15.58
CA LYS A 292 -12.80 8.74 15.90
C LYS A 292 -11.84 7.55 15.95
N VAL A 293 -10.65 7.70 15.44
CA VAL A 293 -9.55 6.73 15.44
C VAL A 293 -8.30 7.44 15.91
N LEU A 294 -7.52 6.81 16.78
CA LEU A 294 -6.30 7.41 17.31
C LEU A 294 -5.15 7.35 16.31
N MET A 295 -5.00 6.19 15.66
CA MET A 295 -3.89 5.92 14.75
C MET A 295 -4.31 4.90 13.69
N ALA A 296 -3.74 5.05 12.49
CA ALA A 296 -3.77 4.03 11.45
C ALA A 296 -2.41 4.02 10.73
N ASN A 297 -1.88 2.83 10.42
CA ASN A 297 -0.68 2.73 9.60
C ASN A 297 -1.03 2.77 8.12
N THR A 298 -0.25 3.50 7.33
CA THR A 298 -0.26 3.37 5.87
C THR A 298 1.04 2.77 5.37
N ASP A 299 0.93 1.88 4.41
CA ASP A 299 2.00 1.38 3.57
C ASP A 299 1.93 1.99 2.16
N GLN A 300 1.25 3.13 2.05
CA GLN A 300 1.18 3.95 0.83
C GLN A 300 0.72 3.15 -0.39
N MET A 301 -0.50 2.64 -0.35
CA MET A 301 -1.07 1.66 -1.29
C MET A 301 -0.99 2.08 -2.77
N VAL A 302 -1.15 3.38 -3.06
CA VAL A 302 -1.01 3.90 -4.44
C VAL A 302 0.44 3.77 -4.91
N LEU A 303 1.39 4.18 -4.07
CA LEU A 303 2.83 4.01 -4.35
C LEU A 303 3.19 2.53 -4.49
N HIS A 304 2.59 1.67 -3.68
CA HIS A 304 2.75 0.21 -3.77
C HIS A 304 2.39 -0.31 -5.17
N GLY A 305 1.22 0.09 -5.68
CA GLY A 305 0.76 -0.26 -7.02
C GLY A 305 1.68 0.26 -8.13
N ARG A 306 2.13 1.52 -8.02
CA ARG A 306 3.09 2.12 -8.97
C ARG A 306 4.42 1.37 -9.00
N LEU A 307 4.97 1.07 -7.82
CA LEU A 307 6.22 0.30 -7.70
C LEU A 307 6.10 -1.08 -8.32
N ALA A 308 4.97 -1.76 -8.15
CA ALA A 308 4.76 -3.09 -8.73
C ALA A 308 4.85 -3.09 -10.26
N ILE A 309 4.23 -2.12 -10.92
CA ILE A 309 4.33 -1.94 -12.38
C ILE A 309 5.75 -1.55 -12.79
N ASP A 310 6.36 -0.58 -12.10
CA ASP A 310 7.71 -0.10 -12.38
C ASP A 310 8.74 -1.23 -12.31
N GLN A 311 8.73 -2.04 -11.26
CA GLN A 311 9.67 -3.14 -11.08
C GLN A 311 9.47 -4.26 -12.13
N ALA A 312 8.24 -4.56 -12.50
CA ALA A 312 7.97 -5.53 -13.57
C ALA A 312 8.52 -5.05 -14.91
N VAL A 313 8.30 -3.79 -15.27
CA VAL A 313 8.82 -3.21 -16.52
C VAL A 313 10.35 -3.13 -16.51
N ARG A 314 10.99 -2.74 -15.40
CA ARG A 314 12.46 -2.75 -15.26
C ARG A 314 13.04 -4.12 -15.56
N TYR A 315 12.45 -5.16 -14.99
CA TYR A 315 12.89 -6.52 -15.23
C TYR A 315 12.78 -6.90 -16.72
N LEU A 316 11.64 -6.62 -17.34
CA LEU A 316 11.38 -6.93 -18.75
C LEU A 316 12.30 -6.17 -19.72
N GLU A 317 12.80 -5.02 -19.30
CA GLU A 317 13.74 -4.19 -20.08
C GLU A 317 15.22 -4.41 -19.72
N GLY A 318 15.51 -5.35 -18.82
CA GLY A 318 16.87 -5.65 -18.38
C GLY A 318 17.53 -4.47 -17.62
N GLN A 319 16.72 -3.59 -17.03
CA GLN A 319 17.20 -2.49 -16.20
C GLN A 319 17.54 -2.99 -14.77
N PRO A 320 18.36 -2.26 -14.00
CA PRO A 320 18.63 -2.59 -12.62
C PRO A 320 17.34 -2.74 -11.81
N LEU A 321 17.21 -3.84 -11.08
CA LEU A 321 16.06 -4.24 -10.29
C LEU A 321 16.42 -4.37 -8.82
N GLU A 322 15.60 -3.81 -7.96
CA GLU A 322 15.58 -4.13 -6.54
C GLU A 322 14.58 -5.27 -6.29
N HIS A 323 15.09 -6.46 -5.96
CA HIS A 323 14.25 -7.68 -5.89
C HIS A 323 13.26 -7.72 -4.72
N ASP A 324 13.48 -6.94 -3.66
CA ASP A 324 12.54 -6.84 -2.52
C ASP A 324 12.47 -5.41 -2.02
N ILE A 325 11.44 -4.70 -2.41
CA ILE A 325 11.20 -3.33 -1.98
C ILE A 325 9.77 -3.13 -1.50
N GLY A 326 9.54 -2.00 -0.88
CA GLY A 326 8.20 -1.53 -0.58
C GLY A 326 8.20 -0.11 -0.05
N PRO A 327 7.05 0.55 -0.02
CA PRO A 327 6.93 1.86 0.59
C PRO A 327 7.26 1.83 2.09
N GLU A 328 7.61 2.97 2.64
CA GLU A 328 7.75 3.11 4.10
C GLU A 328 6.39 2.96 4.78
N ILE A 329 6.36 2.23 5.92
CA ILE A 329 5.18 2.17 6.78
C ILE A 329 5.15 3.42 7.66
N ILE A 330 4.10 4.23 7.53
CA ILE A 330 3.94 5.49 8.28
C ILE A 330 2.75 5.36 9.24
N SER A 331 3.00 5.59 10.54
CA SER A 331 1.93 5.69 11.54
C SER A 331 1.30 7.07 11.49
N LEU A 332 0.01 7.11 11.13
CA LEU A 332 -0.77 8.32 10.97
C LEU A 332 -1.64 8.57 12.20
N THR A 333 -1.49 9.73 12.76
CA THR A 333 -2.41 10.36 13.70
C THR A 333 -3.02 11.60 13.04
N ARG A 334 -4.01 12.23 13.67
CA ARG A 334 -4.69 13.39 13.09
C ARG A 334 -3.74 14.52 12.70
N ASP A 335 -2.70 14.74 13.47
CA ASP A 335 -1.68 15.77 13.28
C ASP A 335 -0.61 15.43 12.24
N ARG A 336 -0.50 14.15 11.85
CA ARG A 336 0.45 13.65 10.84
C ARG A 336 -0.14 13.47 9.45
N LEU A 337 -1.39 13.84 9.25
CA LEU A 337 -2.01 13.78 7.92
C LEU A 337 -1.42 14.87 7.01
N SER A 338 -1.02 14.49 5.79
CA SER A 338 -0.55 15.42 4.76
C SER A 338 -1.18 15.12 3.40
N PRO A 339 -1.26 16.10 2.48
CA PRO A 339 -1.73 15.88 1.13
C PRO A 339 -0.90 14.82 0.38
N GLN A 340 0.42 14.83 0.53
CA GLN A 340 1.32 13.88 -0.13
C GLN A 340 1.06 12.45 0.34
N ILE A 341 1.04 12.21 1.66
CA ILE A 341 0.75 10.88 2.22
C ILE A 341 -0.62 10.38 1.76
N LYS A 342 -1.62 11.28 1.70
CA LYS A 342 -2.94 10.92 1.17
C LYS A 342 -2.86 10.50 -0.30
N GLN A 343 -2.14 11.22 -1.13
CA GLN A 343 -1.99 10.95 -2.57
C GLN A 343 -1.26 9.63 -2.83
N ASP A 344 -0.23 9.33 -2.03
CA ASP A 344 0.53 8.08 -2.16
C ASP A 344 -0.19 6.87 -1.55
N SER A 345 -1.19 7.12 -0.70
CA SER A 345 -1.92 6.07 0.02
C SER A 345 -3.30 5.76 -0.55
N LEU A 346 -4.04 6.75 -1.05
CA LEU A 346 -5.46 6.61 -1.36
C LEU A 346 -5.76 7.02 -2.80
N SER A 347 -6.51 6.17 -3.49
CA SER A 347 -7.05 6.49 -4.81
C SER A 347 -7.92 7.77 -4.76
N PRO A 348 -8.07 8.51 -5.88
CA PRO A 348 -9.07 9.56 -5.98
C PRO A 348 -10.48 9.03 -5.68
N ALA A 349 -11.33 9.86 -5.06
CA ALA A 349 -12.69 9.44 -4.69
C ALA A 349 -13.58 9.06 -5.88
N SER A 350 -13.24 9.55 -7.08
CA SER A 350 -13.91 9.23 -8.33
C SER A 350 -13.39 7.97 -9.02
N PHE A 351 -12.29 7.37 -8.54
CA PHE A 351 -11.71 6.21 -9.18
C PHE A 351 -12.61 4.98 -8.98
N MET A 352 -12.85 4.28 -10.07
CA MET A 352 -13.59 3.01 -10.10
C MET A 352 -12.61 1.87 -10.38
N PRO A 353 -12.87 0.65 -9.86
CA PRO A 353 -12.06 -0.51 -10.17
C PRO A 353 -11.82 -0.65 -11.68
N THR A 354 -10.57 -0.71 -12.09
CA THR A 354 -10.18 -0.81 -13.49
C THR A 354 -9.47 -2.13 -13.72
N TYR A 355 -10.04 -2.94 -14.59
CA TYR A 355 -9.57 -4.30 -14.87
C TYR A 355 -8.79 -4.41 -16.18
N ARG A 356 -8.71 -3.33 -16.95
CA ARG A 356 -8.00 -3.31 -18.22
C ARG A 356 -7.48 -1.91 -18.56
N VAL A 357 -6.21 -1.82 -18.91
CA VAL A 357 -5.56 -0.65 -19.51
C VAL A 357 -5.02 -1.07 -20.87
N GLU A 358 -5.33 -0.33 -21.87
CA GLU A 358 -4.76 -0.45 -23.23
C GLU A 358 -3.85 0.74 -23.49
N PRO A 359 -2.76 0.58 -24.27
CA PRO A 359 -1.82 1.66 -24.58
C PRO A 359 -2.45 2.79 -25.41
#